data_5328d61d25431528d8adc13ef6fa7a3f
#
_entry.id   5328d61d25431528d8adc13ef6fa7a3f
#
_cell.length_a   1.000
_cell.length_b   1.000
_cell.length_c   1.000
_cell.angle_alpha   90.00
_cell.angle_beta   90.00
_cell.angle_gamma   90.00
#
_symmetry.space_group_name_H-M   'P 1'
#
loop_
_entity.id
_entity.type
_entity.pdbx_description
1 polymer ?
#
loop_
_entity_poly.entity_id
_entity_poly.type
_entity_poly.pdbx_seq_one_letter_code
_entity_poly.pdbx_strand_id
1 'polypeptide(L)'
;MKKRKLIQDNQREILKIFLKRIKYPYTDSLYSQLEMHPDYPSFMSFHYILKKIGIDSIAVSTNYEQLQDNLPKPLLVHITSNTDFFLLVEKADDKYVYVLNSRLKLEPIKKDIFLKMWKGNAMDLQIYLRQIVKRHF
;
A
#
# COMPACT_ATOMS: atom_id res chain seq x y z
N MET A 1 16.06 -6.34 19.97
CA MET A 1 14.90 -5.95 20.30
C MET A 1 14.42 -4.74 19.63
N LYS A 2 14.84 -3.60 20.02
CA LYS A 2 14.38 -2.44 19.44
C LYS A 2 14.71 -2.35 18.02
N LYS A 3 15.84 -2.79 17.63
CA LYS A 3 16.23 -2.78 16.30
C LYS A 3 15.31 -3.52 15.42
N ARG A 4 14.88 -4.67 15.85
CA ARG A 4 14.00 -5.45 15.09
C ARG A 4 12.73 -4.74 14.83
N LYS A 5 12.23 -4.01 15.81
CA LYS A 5 11.05 -3.28 15.65
C LYS A 5 11.21 -2.19 14.62
N LEU A 6 12.37 -1.57 14.58
CA LEU A 6 12.60 -0.51 13.64
C LEU A 6 12.66 -0.97 12.20
N ILE A 7 13.08 -2.21 11.96
CA ILE A 7 13.21 -2.65 10.59
C ILE A 7 12.10 -3.53 10.13
N GLN A 8 11.13 -3.81 11.01
CA GLN A 8 10.10 -4.73 10.69
C GLN A 8 8.92 -4.22 9.98
N ASP A 9 8.62 -2.97 10.04
CA ASP A 9 7.47 -2.53 9.33
C ASP A 9 7.70 -1.16 8.74
N ASN A 10 7.07 -0.92 7.63
CA ASN A 10 7.14 0.34 6.95
C ASN A 10 5.76 0.99 6.85
N GLN A 11 4.86 0.64 7.79
CA GLN A 11 3.48 1.11 7.72
C GLN A 11 3.37 2.62 7.76
N ARG A 12 4.18 3.24 8.59
CA ARG A 12 4.15 4.68 8.71
C ARG A 12 4.56 5.35 7.41
N GLU A 13 5.63 4.84 6.80
CA GLU A 13 6.10 5.39 5.54
C GLU A 13 5.09 5.18 4.45
N ILE A 14 4.50 4.01 4.38
CA ILE A 14 3.50 3.70 3.36
C ILE A 14 2.25 4.57 3.55
N LEU A 15 1.82 4.77 4.78
CA LEU A 15 0.69 5.64 5.04
C LEU A 15 0.99 7.06 4.57
N LYS A 16 2.18 7.57 4.87
CA LYS A 16 2.57 8.89 4.44
C LYS A 16 2.59 9.01 2.92
N ILE A 17 3.17 8.02 2.25
CA ILE A 17 3.27 8.04 0.79
C ILE A 17 1.86 8.02 0.17
N PHE A 18 1.01 7.14 0.67
CA PHE A 18 -0.34 7.03 0.13
C PHE A 18 -1.12 8.32 0.32
N LEU A 19 -1.09 8.89 1.52
CA LEU A 19 -1.83 10.12 1.78
C LEU A 19 -1.29 11.27 0.93
N LYS A 20 0.02 11.32 0.74
CA LYS A 20 0.60 12.33 -0.10
C LYS A 20 0.12 12.15 -1.54
N ARG A 21 0.02 10.91 -1.98
CA ARG A 21 -0.41 10.57 -3.33
C ARG A 21 -1.83 11.06 -3.61
N ILE A 22 -2.70 10.99 -2.60
CA ILE A 22 -4.10 11.42 -2.77
C ILE A 22 -4.33 12.82 -2.22
N LYS A 23 -3.26 13.50 -1.80
CA LYS A 23 -3.32 14.86 -1.27
C LYS A 23 -4.20 14.99 -0.04
N TYR A 24 -4.09 14.05 0.86
CA TYR A 24 -4.77 14.07 2.13
C TYR A 24 -3.74 14.32 3.23
N PRO A 25 -4.00 15.21 4.18
CA PRO A 25 -2.99 15.55 5.19
C PRO A 25 -2.68 14.36 6.11
N TYR A 26 -1.41 14.07 6.24
CA TYR A 26 -0.95 13.06 7.18
C TYR A 26 -0.87 13.68 8.56
N THR A 27 -1.26 12.93 9.58
CA THR A 27 -1.03 13.33 10.96
C THR A 27 -0.48 12.15 11.74
N ASP A 28 0.28 12.42 12.77
CA ASP A 28 0.79 11.36 13.63
C ASP A 28 -0.36 10.65 14.34
N SER A 29 -1.46 11.34 14.53
CA SER A 29 -2.64 10.73 15.14
C SER A 29 -3.20 9.61 14.28
N LEU A 30 -3.22 9.79 12.96
CA LEU A 30 -3.68 8.74 12.07
C LEU A 30 -2.79 7.52 12.17
N TYR A 31 -1.48 7.74 12.18
CA TYR A 31 -0.57 6.61 12.31
C TYR A 31 -0.73 5.93 13.65
N SER A 32 -0.92 6.67 14.72
CA SER A 32 -1.13 6.08 16.03
C SER A 32 -2.36 5.18 16.05
N GLN A 33 -3.43 5.60 15.39
CA GLN A 33 -4.63 4.79 15.31
C GLN A 33 -4.40 3.54 14.49
N LEU A 34 -3.62 3.63 13.43
CA LEU A 34 -3.26 2.47 12.63
C LEU A 34 -2.46 1.48 13.49
N GLU A 35 -1.47 1.97 14.17
CA GLU A 35 -0.57 1.15 14.98
C GLU A 35 -1.29 0.47 16.15
N MET A 36 -2.32 1.12 16.66
CA MET A 36 -3.07 0.59 17.79
C MET A 36 -4.10 -0.45 17.40
N HIS A 37 -4.32 -0.67 16.11
CA HIS A 37 -5.30 -1.66 15.69
C HIS A 37 -4.82 -3.06 16.10
N PRO A 38 -5.69 -3.90 16.63
CA PRO A 38 -5.29 -5.24 17.09
C PRO A 38 -4.60 -6.09 16.03
N ASP A 39 -4.92 -5.88 14.77
CA ASP A 39 -4.34 -6.66 13.68
C ASP A 39 -3.16 -5.97 13.01
N TYR A 40 -2.64 -4.94 13.59
CA TYR A 40 -1.48 -4.24 13.04
C TYR A 40 -0.24 -5.14 13.15
N PRO A 41 0.60 -5.24 12.12
CA PRO A 41 0.45 -4.66 10.80
C PRO A 41 -0.27 -5.62 9.86
N SER A 42 -1.26 -5.13 9.15
CA SER A 42 -2.05 -5.97 8.25
C SER A 42 -2.86 -5.11 7.29
N PHE A 43 -3.42 -5.74 6.27
CA PHE A 43 -4.36 -5.04 5.40
C PHE A 43 -5.57 -4.57 6.21
N MET A 44 -5.99 -5.35 7.19
CA MET A 44 -7.14 -5.00 8.00
C MET A 44 -6.93 -3.68 8.74
N SER A 45 -5.74 -3.48 9.28
CA SER A 45 -5.44 -2.25 9.98
C SER A 45 -5.42 -1.05 9.02
N PHE A 46 -4.90 -1.23 7.81
CA PHE A 46 -4.94 -0.17 6.81
C PHE A 46 -6.38 0.11 6.39
N HIS A 47 -7.16 -0.92 6.15
CA HIS A 47 -8.56 -0.77 5.76
C HIS A 47 -9.30 0.06 6.80
N TYR A 48 -9.07 -0.22 8.06
CA TYR A 48 -9.71 0.47 9.17
C TYR A 48 -9.39 1.98 9.14
N ILE A 49 -8.11 2.31 8.98
CA ILE A 49 -7.71 3.71 8.95
C ILE A 49 -8.23 4.43 7.71
N LEU A 50 -8.17 3.79 6.57
CA LEU A 50 -8.62 4.41 5.33
C LEU A 50 -10.11 4.65 5.38
N LYS A 51 -10.87 3.74 5.97
CA LYS A 51 -12.30 3.92 6.10
C LYS A 51 -12.62 5.12 6.95
N LYS A 52 -11.84 5.38 7.98
CA LYS A 52 -12.05 6.54 8.84
C LYS A 52 -11.93 7.85 8.08
N ILE A 53 -11.14 7.90 7.05
CA ILE A 53 -10.98 9.10 6.25
C ILE A 53 -11.76 9.05 4.95
N GLY A 54 -12.69 8.10 4.84
CA GLY A 54 -13.61 8.06 3.70
C GLY A 54 -13.12 7.31 2.49
N ILE A 55 -12.13 6.45 2.66
CA ILE A 55 -11.56 5.68 1.55
C ILE A 55 -11.88 4.22 1.73
N ASP A 56 -12.58 3.63 0.75
CA ASP A 56 -12.85 2.20 0.78
C ASP A 56 -11.66 1.45 0.23
N SER A 57 -11.48 0.23 0.66
CA SER A 57 -10.43 -0.61 0.13
C SER A 57 -10.91 -2.05 0.18
N ILE A 58 -10.41 -2.86 -0.73
CA ILE A 58 -10.80 -4.25 -0.82
C ILE A 58 -9.54 -5.11 -0.94
N ALA A 59 -9.37 -6.04 -0.03
CA ALA A 59 -8.26 -6.97 -0.09
C ALA A 59 -8.63 -8.13 -0.99
N VAL A 60 -7.75 -8.49 -1.90
CA VAL A 60 -8.01 -9.56 -2.86
C VAL A 60 -6.81 -10.50 -2.96
N SER A 61 -7.07 -11.71 -3.37
CA SER A 61 -6.04 -12.66 -3.71
C SER A 61 -5.91 -12.62 -5.23
N THR A 62 -4.71 -12.55 -5.73
CA THR A 62 -4.52 -12.30 -7.16
C THR A 62 -3.19 -12.91 -7.64
N ASN A 63 -2.89 -12.76 -8.91
CA ASN A 63 -1.62 -13.21 -9.48
C ASN A 63 -1.00 -12.06 -10.27
N TYR A 64 0.19 -12.26 -10.79
CA TYR A 64 0.91 -11.19 -11.45
C TYR A 64 0.18 -10.65 -12.67
N GLU A 65 -0.42 -11.52 -13.42
CA GLU A 65 -1.13 -11.12 -14.62
C GLU A 65 -2.31 -10.22 -14.27
N GLN A 66 -3.07 -10.62 -13.26
CA GLN A 66 -4.19 -9.81 -12.82
C GLN A 66 -3.72 -8.51 -12.17
N LEU A 67 -2.59 -8.55 -11.49
CA LEU A 67 -2.01 -7.36 -10.93
C LEU A 67 -1.70 -6.37 -12.04
N GLN A 68 -1.05 -6.82 -13.10
CA GLN A 68 -0.74 -5.99 -14.24
C GLN A 68 -1.99 -5.39 -14.87
N ASP A 69 -3.03 -6.19 -14.99
CA ASP A 69 -4.27 -5.75 -15.63
C ASP A 69 -5.00 -4.68 -14.83
N ASN A 70 -4.78 -4.64 -13.54
CA ASN A 70 -5.45 -3.65 -12.70
C ASN A 70 -4.69 -2.34 -12.57
N LEU A 71 -3.50 -2.28 -13.12
CA LEU A 71 -2.72 -1.06 -13.10
C LEU A 71 -2.99 -0.26 -14.37
N PRO A 72 -2.78 1.05 -14.41
CA PRO A 72 -2.13 1.83 -13.37
C PRO A 72 -3.13 2.39 -12.36
N LYS A 73 -2.89 2.15 -11.12
CA LYS A 73 -3.55 2.79 -9.99
C LYS A 73 -2.83 2.25 -8.78
N PRO A 74 -2.81 2.96 -7.68
CA PRO A 74 -2.06 2.46 -6.53
C PRO A 74 -2.72 1.22 -5.95
N LEU A 75 -1.94 0.16 -5.83
CA LEU A 75 -2.37 -1.05 -5.15
C LEU A 75 -1.40 -1.28 -4.00
N LEU A 76 -1.94 -1.56 -2.83
CA LEU A 76 -1.11 -1.88 -1.69
C LEU A 76 -0.87 -3.38 -1.71
N VAL A 77 0.38 -3.79 -1.70
CA VAL A 77 0.72 -5.21 -1.66
C VAL A 77 1.51 -5.51 -0.40
N HIS A 78 1.35 -6.72 0.10
CA HIS A 78 2.06 -7.16 1.29
C HIS A 78 3.09 -8.17 0.84
N ILE A 79 4.33 -7.93 1.17
CA ILE A 79 5.39 -8.86 0.85
C ILE A 79 5.94 -9.42 2.14
N THR A 80 6.40 -10.66 2.08
CA THR A 80 6.96 -11.32 3.23
C THR A 80 8.34 -11.81 2.89
N SER A 81 9.29 -11.44 3.67
CA SER A 81 10.63 -11.92 3.55
C SER A 81 11.01 -12.29 4.95
N ASN A 82 11.69 -11.45 5.66
CA ASN A 82 11.95 -11.69 7.08
C ASN A 82 10.98 -10.90 7.93
N THR A 83 10.27 -9.96 7.36
CA THR A 83 9.40 -9.07 8.10
C THR A 83 8.18 -8.76 7.27
N ASP A 84 7.19 -8.18 7.89
CA ASP A 84 6.00 -7.72 7.17
C ASP A 84 6.29 -6.37 6.56
N PHE A 85 6.17 -6.30 5.26
CA PHE A 85 6.51 -5.12 4.52
C PHE A 85 5.42 -4.82 3.52
N PHE A 86 5.14 -3.55 3.28
CA PHE A 86 4.10 -3.16 2.34
C PHE A 86 4.68 -2.26 1.27
N LEU A 87 4.13 -2.37 0.07
CA LEU A 87 4.56 -1.55 -1.05
C LEU A 87 3.33 -1.00 -1.76
N LEU A 88 3.46 0.20 -2.31
CA LEU A 88 2.42 0.75 -3.17
C LEU A 88 2.90 0.58 -4.60
N VAL A 89 2.23 -0.32 -5.31
CA VAL A 89 2.57 -0.62 -6.69
C VAL A 89 1.69 0.21 -7.61
N GLU A 90 2.27 0.89 -8.57
CA GLU A 90 1.50 1.70 -9.52
C GLU A 90 1.65 1.26 -10.96
N LYS A 91 2.63 0.46 -11.27
CA LYS A 91 2.86 0.04 -12.63
C LYS A 91 3.59 -1.28 -12.63
N ALA A 92 3.37 -2.10 -13.63
CA ALA A 92 4.10 -3.36 -13.76
C ALA A 92 4.15 -3.76 -15.22
N ASP A 93 5.25 -4.34 -15.62
CA ASP A 93 5.40 -4.88 -16.97
C ASP A 93 6.02 -6.28 -16.87
N ASP A 94 6.51 -6.80 -17.97
CA ASP A 94 7.04 -8.16 -17.98
C ASP A 94 8.35 -8.31 -17.22
N LYS A 95 9.02 -7.22 -16.93
CA LYS A 95 10.33 -7.26 -16.31
C LYS A 95 10.40 -6.61 -14.95
N TYR A 96 9.59 -5.61 -14.71
CA TYR A 96 9.67 -4.82 -13.49
C TYR A 96 8.32 -4.49 -12.89
N VAL A 97 8.32 -4.39 -11.57
CA VAL A 97 7.22 -3.82 -10.82
C VAL A 97 7.71 -2.45 -10.36
N TYR A 98 6.88 -1.43 -10.47
CA TYR A 98 7.28 -0.08 -10.10
C TYR A 98 6.51 0.36 -8.87
N VAL A 99 7.27 0.71 -7.83
CA VAL A 99 6.68 1.09 -6.54
C VAL A 99 6.91 2.56 -6.27
N LEU A 100 5.97 3.15 -5.58
CA LEU A 100 6.00 4.57 -5.28
C LEU A 100 6.88 4.83 -4.07
N ASN A 101 7.77 5.79 -4.18
CA ASN A 101 8.63 6.15 -3.05
C ASN A 101 8.13 7.45 -2.38
N SER A 102 8.82 7.90 -1.35
CA SER A 102 8.40 9.05 -0.56
C SER A 102 8.35 10.36 -1.34
N ARG A 103 8.99 10.41 -2.50
CA ARG A 103 8.94 11.60 -3.35
C ARG A 103 7.94 11.43 -4.47
N LEU A 104 7.09 10.43 -4.37
CA LEU A 104 6.08 10.08 -5.38
C LEU A 104 6.71 9.76 -6.73
N LYS A 105 7.88 9.15 -6.71
CA LYS A 105 8.53 8.69 -7.93
C LYS A 105 8.50 7.18 -7.93
N LEU A 106 8.53 6.59 -9.11
CA LEU A 106 8.46 5.15 -9.27
C LEU A 106 9.86 4.54 -9.24
N GLU A 107 10.02 3.50 -8.48
CA GLU A 107 11.27 2.76 -8.40
C GLU A 107 11.05 1.34 -8.87
N PRO A 108 11.90 0.82 -9.75
CA PRO A 108 11.71 -0.52 -10.29
C PRO A 108 12.22 -1.61 -9.36
N ILE A 109 11.46 -2.69 -9.31
CA ILE A 109 11.91 -3.91 -8.64
C ILE A 109 11.79 -5.00 -9.70
N LYS A 110 12.83 -5.81 -9.86
CA LYS A 110 12.77 -6.87 -10.85
C LYS A 110 11.64 -7.82 -10.52
N LYS A 111 10.91 -8.21 -11.55
CA LYS A 111 9.77 -9.11 -11.40
C LYS A 111 10.14 -10.36 -10.63
N ASP A 112 11.28 -10.99 -10.97
CA ASP A 112 11.71 -12.22 -10.31
C ASP A 112 11.86 -12.04 -8.81
N ILE A 113 12.43 -10.92 -8.42
CA ILE A 113 12.65 -10.64 -7.01
C ILE A 113 11.33 -10.40 -6.32
N PHE A 114 10.46 -9.62 -6.97
CA PHE A 114 9.15 -9.33 -6.44
C PHE A 114 8.36 -10.62 -6.20
N LEU A 115 8.38 -11.52 -7.17
CA LEU A 115 7.62 -12.75 -7.07
C LEU A 115 8.13 -13.71 -6.00
N LYS A 116 9.37 -13.59 -5.60
CA LYS A 116 9.89 -14.41 -4.52
C LYS A 116 9.34 -13.97 -3.17
N MET A 117 8.94 -12.72 -3.06
CA MET A 117 8.47 -12.16 -1.80
C MET A 117 6.97 -12.00 -1.73
N TRP A 118 6.31 -11.89 -2.87
CA TRP A 118 4.89 -11.59 -2.93
C TRP A 118 4.08 -12.88 -3.03
N LYS A 119 3.08 -12.99 -2.19
CA LYS A 119 2.27 -14.20 -2.12
C LYS A 119 0.90 -14.05 -2.77
N GLY A 120 0.69 -13.02 -3.56
CA GLY A 120 -0.55 -12.89 -4.30
C GLY A 120 -1.65 -12.14 -3.59
N ASN A 121 -1.29 -11.28 -2.64
CA ASN A 121 -2.30 -10.49 -1.96
C ASN A 121 -2.15 -9.02 -2.35
N ALA A 122 -3.26 -8.33 -2.44
CA ALA A 122 -3.25 -6.91 -2.78
C ALA A 122 -4.47 -6.25 -2.19
N MET A 123 -4.38 -4.97 -1.92
CA MET A 123 -5.54 -4.21 -1.49
C MET A 123 -5.78 -3.12 -2.52
N ASP A 124 -6.95 -3.17 -3.11
CA ASP A 124 -7.37 -2.22 -4.11
C ASP A 124 -7.91 -0.99 -3.40
N LEU A 125 -7.34 0.16 -3.71
CA LEU A 125 -7.71 1.43 -3.08
C LEU A 125 -8.66 2.17 -4.02
N GLN A 126 -9.81 1.60 -4.21
CA GLN A 126 -10.76 2.04 -5.22
C GLN A 126 -11.28 3.43 -5.08
N ILE A 127 -11.37 3.87 -3.87
CA ILE A 127 -12.08 5.08 -3.62
C ILE A 127 -11.37 6.32 -4.06
N TYR A 128 -10.14 6.15 -4.52
CA TYR A 128 -9.38 7.27 -5.02
C TYR A 128 -10.17 7.98 -6.12
N LEU A 129 -10.74 7.22 -7.05
CA LEU A 129 -11.52 7.81 -8.13
C LEU A 129 -12.80 8.42 -7.59
N ARG A 130 -13.42 7.79 -6.62
CA ARG A 130 -14.64 8.30 -6.06
C ARG A 130 -14.38 9.63 -5.36
N GLN A 131 -13.25 9.76 -4.70
CA GLN A 131 -12.89 11.01 -4.06
C GLN A 131 -12.75 12.12 -5.09
N ILE A 132 -12.11 11.83 -6.20
CA ILE A 132 -11.95 12.79 -7.27
C ILE A 132 -13.30 13.22 -7.81
N VAL A 133 -14.18 12.26 -8.05
CA VAL A 133 -15.50 12.55 -8.57
C VAL A 133 -16.26 13.44 -7.61
N LYS A 134 -16.22 13.15 -6.34
CA LYS A 134 -16.93 13.98 -5.36
C LYS A 134 -16.48 15.41 -5.35
N ARG A 135 -15.22 15.65 -5.61
CA ARG A 135 -14.73 17.00 -5.62
C ARG A 135 -15.23 17.83 -6.77
N HIS A 136 -15.73 17.19 -7.80
CA HIS A 136 -16.23 17.91 -8.96
C HIS A 136 -17.72 18.20 -8.85
N PHE A 137 -18.33 17.73 -7.83
CA PHE A 137 -19.71 18.00 -7.57
C PHE A 137 -19.89 18.77 -6.28
#